data_8fc7562aafca91f30bb100e023c81969
#
_entry.id   8fc7562aafca91f30bb100e023c81969
#
_cell.length_a   1.000
_cell.length_b   1.000
_cell.length_c   1.000
_cell.angle_alpha   90.00
_cell.angle_beta   90.00
_cell.angle_gamma   90.00
#
_symmetry.space_group_name_H-M   'P 1'
#
loop_
_entity.id
_entity.type
_entity.pdbx_description
1 polymer ?
#
loop_
_entity_poly.entity_id
_entity_poly.type
_entity_poly.pdbx_seq_one_letter_code
_entity_poly.pdbx_strand_id
1 'polypeptide(L)'
;MIYRLARVYRAPAMRTPRPSGWWGAIGLLVAIRLAIPLAARADSGSKLPGMPRWTYAGFQGDAGSFYDGAREFIAAWARIPRPLLGLVAIAAVAAAVALVLAWRRRPDLRPWLVPLALLAFGLVLCVDIHWQKFSGAQVFGWPLVWGLVMLPYRALGLAISHHLGWWFGFVPSLAFVAGTIPAVAYLGRYASGRRWVGILAAAFWTAWPLLVGLIAGHAAWANNQWDVDVGLHLYDEPLSTLLVTSGAAVLLSPRLTPMRLSVAGCLLSVATAAKISNALLAAAALVVVFLRGRRRDTLPFLAGALAFAPVVLVYWPKSYPKLFHNKNSWPSDPFDPAHVVSSWTHSSIFTPHTLAIIVPLAIVGVWGVSRPWALALVLAFLLLNPVFYSFYAVTPQHPRFLYASLPELFVLWAAGVAVIVSLAPQQRAARAAARDS
;
A
#
# COMPACT_ATOMS: atom_id res chain seq x y z
N MET A 1 -23.42 2.57 28.44
CA MET A 1 -22.48 1.49 28.75
C MET A 1 -21.19 1.57 27.92
N ILE A 2 -21.23 1.78 26.63
CA ILE A 2 -20.04 1.85 25.72
C ILE A 2 -19.07 2.98 26.08
N TYR A 3 -19.56 4.18 26.45
CA TYR A 3 -18.74 5.33 26.84
C TYR A 3 -18.01 5.18 28.19
N ARG A 4 -18.49 4.35 29.10
CA ARG A 4 -17.81 4.06 30.39
C ARG A 4 -16.62 3.12 30.21
N LEU A 5 -16.66 2.16 29.29
CA LEU A 5 -15.54 1.27 28.98
C LEU A 5 -14.35 2.05 28.39
N ALA A 6 -14.57 3.08 27.59
CA ALA A 6 -13.51 3.91 27.03
C ALA A 6 -12.72 4.73 28.06
N ARG A 7 -13.31 5.05 29.23
CA ARG A 7 -12.60 5.79 30.32
C ARG A 7 -11.72 4.89 31.19
N VAL A 8 -12.02 3.62 31.30
CA VAL A 8 -11.26 2.66 32.11
C VAL A 8 -9.89 2.30 31.46
N TYR A 9 -9.77 2.52 30.16
CA TYR A 9 -8.60 2.15 29.36
C TYR A 9 -7.45 3.16 29.34
N ARG A 10 -7.37 4.12 30.27
CA ARG A 10 -6.11 4.83 30.51
C ARG A 10 -5.19 3.93 31.36
N ALA A 11 -4.75 2.81 30.78
CA ALA A 11 -3.73 1.97 31.39
C ALA A 11 -2.43 2.80 31.56
N PRO A 12 -1.71 2.60 32.70
CA PRO A 12 -0.43 3.25 32.93
C PRO A 12 0.50 2.98 31.75
N ALA A 13 1.17 4.04 31.29
CA ALA A 13 2.11 3.95 30.18
C ALA A 13 3.18 2.89 30.53
N MET A 14 3.11 1.72 29.91
CA MET A 14 4.22 0.78 29.98
C MET A 14 5.49 1.50 29.56
N ARG A 15 6.57 1.32 30.34
CA ARG A 15 7.87 1.92 30.03
C ARG A 15 8.19 1.73 28.57
N THR A 16 8.21 2.82 27.82
CA THR A 16 8.48 2.80 26.39
C THR A 16 9.91 2.34 26.17
N PRO A 17 10.15 1.36 25.28
CA PRO A 17 11.52 1.01 24.89
C PRO A 17 12.30 2.27 24.52
N ARG A 18 13.59 2.28 24.83
CA ARG A 18 14.49 3.38 24.42
C ARG A 18 14.36 3.63 22.92
N PRO A 19 14.50 4.86 22.41
CA PRO A 19 14.36 5.16 20.97
C PRO A 19 15.19 4.25 20.06
N SER A 20 16.38 3.84 20.51
CA SER A 20 17.27 2.90 19.81
C SER A 20 16.65 1.51 19.60
N GLY A 21 15.88 0.99 20.56
CA GLY A 21 15.24 -0.32 20.44
C GLY A 21 14.10 -0.36 19.41
N TRP A 22 13.39 0.75 19.19
CA TRP A 22 12.34 0.85 18.18
C TRP A 22 12.87 0.68 16.75
N TRP A 23 13.92 1.42 16.41
CA TRP A 23 14.52 1.35 15.07
C TRP A 23 15.27 0.05 14.85
N GLY A 24 15.90 -0.49 15.92
CA GLY A 24 16.52 -1.82 15.86
C GLY A 24 15.50 -2.92 15.54
N ALA A 25 14.33 -2.89 16.17
CA ALA A 25 13.25 -3.85 15.90
C ALA A 25 12.75 -3.71 14.45
N ILE A 26 12.51 -2.49 13.97
CA ILE A 26 12.09 -2.25 12.56
C ILE A 26 13.17 -2.75 11.61
N GLY A 27 14.44 -2.43 11.84
CA GLY A 27 15.55 -2.88 11.00
C GLY A 27 15.67 -4.41 10.94
N LEU A 28 15.49 -5.09 12.06
CA LEU A 28 15.45 -6.55 12.11
C LEU A 28 14.29 -7.12 11.30
N LEU A 29 13.09 -6.56 11.42
CA LEU A 29 11.92 -7.00 10.68
C LEU A 29 12.11 -6.79 9.16
N VAL A 30 12.70 -5.66 8.75
CA VAL A 30 13.07 -5.39 7.36
C VAL A 30 14.07 -6.44 6.86
N ALA A 31 15.11 -6.74 7.62
CA ALA A 31 16.10 -7.76 7.25
C ALA A 31 15.48 -9.15 7.10
N ILE A 32 14.62 -9.56 8.04
CA ILE A 32 13.89 -10.83 7.97
C ILE A 32 13.00 -10.85 6.70
N ARG A 33 12.28 -9.76 6.45
CA ARG A 33 11.38 -9.69 5.30
C ARG A 33 12.11 -9.79 3.96
N LEU A 34 13.27 -9.16 3.83
CA LEU A 34 14.11 -9.26 2.64
C LEU A 34 14.74 -10.65 2.50
N ALA A 35 15.05 -11.30 3.62
CA ALA A 35 15.64 -12.64 3.61
C ALA A 35 14.65 -13.71 3.08
N ILE A 36 13.34 -13.58 3.36
CA ILE A 36 12.34 -14.57 2.95
C ILE A 36 12.33 -14.82 1.42
N PRO A 37 12.11 -13.81 0.53
CA PRO A 37 12.12 -14.04 -0.91
C PRO A 37 13.51 -14.36 -1.46
N LEU A 38 14.57 -13.86 -0.85
CA LEU A 38 15.95 -14.18 -1.26
C LEU A 38 16.30 -15.63 -0.92
N ALA A 39 15.90 -16.13 0.25
CA ALA A 39 16.08 -17.53 0.62
C ALA A 39 15.22 -18.45 -0.27
N ALA A 40 13.97 -18.09 -0.53
CA ALA A 40 13.10 -18.82 -1.44
C ALA A 40 13.69 -18.94 -2.85
N ARG A 41 14.48 -17.95 -3.29
CA ARG A 41 15.16 -17.95 -4.58
C ARG A 41 16.47 -18.73 -4.58
N ALA A 42 17.30 -18.57 -3.56
CA ALA A 42 18.64 -19.19 -3.48
C ALA A 42 18.56 -20.69 -3.50
N ASP A 43 17.50 -21.27 -2.96
CA ASP A 43 17.25 -22.69 -2.92
C ASP A 43 16.20 -23.08 -3.96
N SER A 44 16.63 -23.62 -5.10
CA SER A 44 15.73 -24.21 -6.12
C SER A 44 14.84 -25.34 -5.57
N GLY A 45 15.07 -25.74 -4.34
CA GLY A 45 14.31 -26.69 -3.56
C GLY A 45 13.80 -26.13 -2.26
N SER A 46 13.43 -24.82 -2.20
CA SER A 46 13.09 -24.11 -0.96
C SER A 46 12.51 -25.00 0.13
N LYS A 47 13.23 -25.11 1.23
CA LYS A 47 12.82 -25.85 2.43
C LYS A 47 12.01 -24.98 3.39
N LEU A 48 11.71 -23.75 3.01
CA LEU A 48 10.85 -22.89 3.81
C LEU A 48 9.44 -23.46 3.84
N PRO A 49 8.85 -23.62 5.01
CA PRO A 49 7.52 -24.22 5.15
C PRO A 49 6.48 -23.49 4.28
N GLY A 50 5.78 -24.23 3.43
CA GLY A 50 4.70 -23.70 2.62
C GLY A 50 5.11 -22.83 1.43
N MET A 51 6.40 -22.60 1.19
CA MET A 51 6.84 -21.82 0.03
C MET A 51 6.97 -22.71 -1.22
N PRO A 52 6.38 -22.32 -2.36
CA PRO A 52 6.59 -23.00 -3.62
C PRO A 52 8.04 -22.86 -4.06
N ARG A 53 8.52 -23.82 -4.80
CA ARG A 53 9.76 -23.68 -5.58
C ARG A 53 9.60 -22.48 -6.51
N TRP A 54 10.45 -21.49 -6.32
CA TRP A 54 10.45 -20.35 -7.20
C TRP A 54 11.54 -20.52 -8.26
N THR A 55 11.12 -20.83 -9.46
CA THR A 55 11.97 -20.82 -10.64
C THR A 55 11.67 -19.53 -11.40
N TYR A 56 12.73 -18.86 -11.87
CA TYR A 56 12.56 -17.77 -12.83
C TYR A 56 11.86 -18.35 -14.08
N ALA A 57 10.58 -18.08 -14.18
CA ALA A 57 9.73 -18.53 -15.29
C ALA A 57 9.44 -17.43 -16.32
N GLY A 58 10.17 -16.31 -16.25
CA GLY A 58 9.86 -15.12 -17.04
C GLY A 58 8.77 -14.26 -16.42
N PHE A 59 8.19 -13.39 -17.23
CA PHE A 59 7.05 -12.56 -16.82
C PHE A 59 5.77 -13.38 -16.97
N GLN A 60 5.09 -13.63 -15.86
CA GLN A 60 3.83 -14.35 -15.85
C GLN A 60 2.65 -13.40 -15.60
N GLY A 61 1.51 -13.69 -16.21
CA GLY A 61 0.29 -12.94 -16.03
C GLY A 61 0.45 -11.44 -16.30
N ASP A 62 -0.06 -10.61 -15.39
CA ASP A 62 -0.02 -9.16 -15.52
C ASP A 62 1.40 -8.57 -15.48
N ALA A 63 2.39 -9.29 -14.92
CA ALA A 63 3.78 -8.81 -14.90
C ALA A 63 4.37 -8.61 -16.31
N GLY A 64 3.96 -9.42 -17.27
CA GLY A 64 4.32 -9.24 -18.68
C GLY A 64 3.78 -7.90 -19.21
N SER A 65 2.52 -7.62 -18.96
CA SER A 65 1.87 -6.37 -19.37
C SER A 65 2.47 -5.16 -18.68
N PHE A 66 2.85 -5.28 -17.41
CA PHE A 66 3.54 -4.21 -16.68
C PHE A 66 4.94 -3.94 -17.23
N TYR A 67 5.67 -5.00 -17.58
CA TYR A 67 6.99 -4.86 -18.22
C TYR A 67 6.89 -4.22 -19.60
N ASP A 68 5.91 -4.61 -20.41
CA ASP A 68 5.66 -3.99 -21.71
C ASP A 68 5.25 -2.53 -21.55
N GLY A 69 4.45 -2.20 -20.55
CA GLY A 69 4.15 -0.82 -20.17
C GLY A 69 5.39 -0.01 -19.78
N ALA A 70 6.31 -0.61 -19.02
CA ALA A 70 7.57 0.04 -18.65
C ALA A 70 8.50 0.26 -19.87
N ARG A 71 8.55 -0.70 -20.79
CA ARG A 71 9.27 -0.54 -22.08
C ARG A 71 8.65 0.54 -22.95
N GLU A 72 7.34 0.59 -23.01
CA GLU A 72 6.60 1.58 -23.76
C GLU A 72 6.81 2.99 -23.20
N PHE A 73 6.84 3.15 -21.87
CA PHE A 73 7.23 4.39 -21.21
C PHE A 73 8.58 4.90 -21.73
N ILE A 74 9.61 4.03 -21.78
CA ILE A 74 10.93 4.43 -22.30
C ILE A 74 10.88 4.74 -23.80
N ALA A 75 10.14 3.94 -24.57
CA ALA A 75 10.06 4.10 -26.01
C ALA A 75 9.29 5.36 -26.43
N ALA A 76 8.33 5.81 -25.63
CA ALA A 76 7.57 7.01 -25.90
C ALA A 76 8.44 8.27 -25.95
N TRP A 77 9.41 8.39 -25.06
CA TRP A 77 10.37 9.50 -25.07
C TRP A 77 11.12 9.67 -26.40
N ALA A 78 11.45 8.57 -27.08
CA ALA A 78 12.12 8.62 -28.38
C ALA A 78 11.20 9.08 -29.53
N ARG A 79 9.87 9.04 -29.32
CA ARG A 79 8.88 9.48 -30.32
C ARG A 79 8.50 10.94 -30.16
N ILE A 80 8.78 11.56 -29.02
CA ILE A 80 8.48 12.98 -28.80
C ILE A 80 9.35 13.83 -29.77
N PRO A 81 8.74 14.76 -30.52
CA PRO A 81 9.50 15.66 -31.38
C PRO A 81 10.58 16.41 -30.60
N ARG A 82 11.80 16.45 -31.12
CA ARG A 82 12.94 17.09 -30.43
C ARG A 82 12.67 18.51 -29.93
N PRO A 83 12.00 19.41 -30.68
CA PRO A 83 11.67 20.74 -30.18
C PRO A 83 10.75 20.69 -28.95
N LEU A 84 9.75 19.82 -28.97
CA LEU A 84 8.82 19.64 -27.83
C LEU A 84 9.57 19.06 -26.62
N LEU A 85 10.43 18.08 -26.84
CA LEU A 85 11.26 17.49 -25.78
C LEU A 85 12.17 18.56 -25.15
N GLY A 86 12.78 19.43 -25.97
CA GLY A 86 13.58 20.56 -25.49
C GLY A 86 12.77 21.54 -24.62
N LEU A 87 11.56 21.90 -25.07
CA LEU A 87 10.65 22.77 -24.30
C LEU A 87 10.24 22.13 -22.97
N VAL A 88 9.88 20.84 -22.98
CA VAL A 88 9.52 20.10 -21.75
C VAL A 88 10.68 20.04 -20.79
N ALA A 89 11.90 19.76 -21.27
CA ALA A 89 13.10 19.73 -20.45
C ALA A 89 13.40 21.10 -19.82
N ILE A 90 13.35 22.18 -20.60
CA ILE A 90 13.56 23.56 -20.11
C ILE A 90 12.50 23.90 -19.06
N ALA A 91 11.22 23.62 -19.35
CA ALA A 91 10.12 23.87 -18.40
C ALA A 91 10.28 23.07 -17.10
N ALA A 92 10.66 21.79 -17.19
CA ALA A 92 10.90 20.94 -16.03
C ALA A 92 12.08 21.46 -15.17
N VAL A 93 13.18 21.86 -15.79
CA VAL A 93 14.33 22.43 -15.07
C VAL A 93 13.94 23.78 -14.43
N ALA A 94 13.28 24.66 -15.16
CA ALA A 94 12.81 25.94 -14.62
C ALA A 94 11.86 25.74 -13.42
N ALA A 95 10.91 24.82 -13.53
CA ALA A 95 10.01 24.48 -12.44
C ALA A 95 10.78 23.91 -11.23
N ALA A 96 11.73 22.99 -11.45
CA ALA A 96 12.54 22.43 -10.39
C ALA A 96 13.37 23.51 -9.66
N VAL A 97 14.01 24.41 -10.41
CA VAL A 97 14.77 25.55 -9.85
C VAL A 97 13.84 26.46 -9.04
N ALA A 98 12.69 26.84 -9.59
CA ALA A 98 11.72 27.70 -8.92
C ALA A 98 11.22 27.06 -7.61
N LEU A 99 10.90 25.75 -7.63
CA LEU A 99 10.47 25.00 -6.45
C LEU A 99 11.55 24.94 -5.38
N VAL A 100 12.80 24.68 -5.75
CA VAL A 100 13.94 24.65 -4.81
C VAL A 100 14.18 26.03 -4.19
N LEU A 101 14.16 27.09 -4.99
CA LEU A 101 14.30 28.46 -4.50
C LEU A 101 13.15 28.85 -3.57
N ALA A 102 11.91 28.54 -3.95
CA ALA A 102 10.73 28.78 -3.10
C ALA A 102 10.81 27.97 -1.79
N TRP A 103 11.23 26.70 -1.86
CA TRP A 103 11.43 25.87 -0.67
C TRP A 103 12.41 26.45 0.34
N ARG A 104 13.50 27.05 -0.16
CA ARG A 104 14.53 27.67 0.68
C ARG A 104 14.08 29.01 1.23
N ARG A 105 13.41 29.85 0.42
CA ARG A 105 13.08 31.23 0.75
C ARG A 105 11.73 31.39 1.46
N ARG A 106 10.79 30.48 1.26
CA ARG A 106 9.39 30.61 1.70
C ARG A 106 8.94 29.35 2.45
N PRO A 107 9.38 29.17 3.71
CA PRO A 107 9.01 28.02 4.53
C PRO A 107 7.49 27.88 4.75
N ASP A 108 6.74 28.97 4.71
CA ASP A 108 5.29 29.05 4.78
C ASP A 108 4.59 28.35 3.59
N LEU A 109 5.22 28.34 2.43
CA LEU A 109 4.69 27.71 1.21
C LEU A 109 5.04 26.21 1.07
N ARG A 110 5.91 25.66 1.91
CA ARG A 110 6.34 24.24 1.78
C ARG A 110 5.19 23.25 1.68
N PRO A 111 4.07 23.36 2.41
CA PRO A 111 2.94 22.47 2.26
C PRO A 111 2.32 22.45 0.84
N TRP A 112 2.46 23.55 0.11
CA TRP A 112 1.95 23.73 -1.24
C TRP A 112 2.98 23.33 -2.31
N LEU A 113 4.27 23.46 -1.99
CA LEU A 113 5.34 23.14 -2.92
C LEU A 113 5.45 21.63 -3.19
N VAL A 114 5.07 20.78 -2.21
CA VAL A 114 5.06 19.31 -2.41
C VAL A 114 4.04 18.88 -3.47
N PRO A 115 2.74 19.25 -3.38
CA PRO A 115 1.80 18.92 -4.43
C PRO A 115 2.12 19.60 -5.77
N LEU A 116 2.67 20.82 -5.76
CA LEU A 116 3.12 21.49 -6.99
C LEU A 116 4.29 20.74 -7.66
N ALA A 117 5.23 20.22 -6.89
CA ALA A 117 6.32 19.40 -7.43
C ALA A 117 5.78 18.10 -8.05
N LEU A 118 4.85 17.44 -7.37
CA LEU A 118 4.20 16.24 -7.88
C LEU A 118 3.35 16.54 -9.13
N LEU A 119 2.63 17.65 -9.14
CA LEU A 119 1.86 18.10 -10.30
C LEU A 119 2.78 18.38 -11.50
N ALA A 120 3.87 19.14 -11.29
CA ALA A 120 4.84 19.43 -12.35
C ALA A 120 5.44 18.15 -12.94
N PHE A 121 5.83 17.20 -12.08
CA PHE A 121 6.27 15.88 -12.52
C PHE A 121 5.17 15.14 -13.29
N GLY A 122 3.94 15.15 -12.79
CA GLY A 122 2.79 14.54 -13.45
C GLY A 122 2.51 15.14 -14.83
N LEU A 123 2.65 16.45 -15.00
CA LEU A 123 2.47 17.11 -16.30
C LEU A 123 3.55 16.67 -17.30
N VAL A 124 4.80 16.50 -16.87
CA VAL A 124 5.86 15.92 -17.74
C VAL A 124 5.48 14.51 -18.17
N LEU A 125 4.94 13.69 -17.25
CA LEU A 125 4.48 12.33 -17.57
C LEU A 125 3.26 12.33 -18.51
N CYS A 126 2.38 13.32 -18.43
CA CYS A 126 1.25 13.43 -19.37
C CYS A 126 1.74 13.59 -20.82
N VAL A 127 2.86 14.28 -21.05
CA VAL A 127 3.48 14.36 -22.38
C VAL A 127 3.93 12.97 -22.83
N ASP A 128 4.64 12.23 -21.97
CA ASP A 128 5.06 10.87 -22.29
C ASP A 128 3.88 9.94 -22.59
N ILE A 129 2.85 9.93 -21.73
CA ILE A 129 1.64 9.13 -21.91
C ILE A 129 0.94 9.44 -23.23
N HIS A 130 0.94 10.69 -23.66
CA HIS A 130 0.36 11.08 -24.96
C HIS A 130 1.02 10.33 -26.12
N TRP A 131 2.34 10.16 -26.08
CA TRP A 131 3.13 9.50 -27.13
C TRP A 131 3.25 7.98 -26.98
N GLN A 132 2.73 7.41 -25.88
CA GLN A 132 2.69 5.96 -25.72
C GLN A 132 1.75 5.30 -26.72
N LYS A 133 2.23 4.26 -27.39
CA LYS A 133 1.44 3.34 -28.24
C LYS A 133 0.91 2.21 -27.37
N PHE A 134 -0.09 2.52 -26.56
CA PHE A 134 -0.56 1.57 -25.55
C PHE A 134 -1.52 0.55 -26.14
N SER A 135 -1.32 -0.73 -25.81
CA SER A 135 -2.18 -1.84 -26.24
C SER A 135 -2.78 -2.66 -25.08
N GLY A 136 -2.41 -2.38 -23.84
CA GLY A 136 -2.83 -3.15 -22.66
C GLY A 136 -3.57 -2.30 -21.62
N ALA A 137 -4.57 -2.91 -20.98
CA ALA A 137 -5.31 -2.32 -19.89
C ALA A 137 -4.55 -2.55 -18.59
N GLN A 138 -3.68 -1.66 -18.21
CA GLN A 138 -2.94 -1.81 -16.97
C GLN A 138 -2.79 -0.47 -16.24
N VAL A 139 -2.64 -0.53 -14.94
CA VAL A 139 -2.39 0.63 -14.09
C VAL A 139 -1.06 1.29 -14.43
N PHE A 140 -1.01 2.61 -14.36
CA PHE A 140 0.15 3.38 -14.80
C PHE A 140 1.31 3.38 -13.78
N GLY A 141 0.99 3.40 -12.48
CA GLY A 141 1.99 3.68 -11.43
C GLY A 141 3.13 2.68 -11.38
N TRP A 142 2.86 1.39 -11.51
CA TRP A 142 3.89 0.37 -11.45
C TRP A 142 4.77 0.32 -12.71
N PRO A 143 4.22 0.29 -13.94
CA PRO A 143 5.01 0.45 -15.16
C PRO A 143 5.89 1.69 -15.18
N LEU A 144 5.39 2.82 -14.63
CA LEU A 144 6.18 4.05 -14.48
C LEU A 144 7.42 3.84 -13.61
N VAL A 145 7.25 3.29 -12.39
CA VAL A 145 8.39 3.05 -11.49
C VAL A 145 9.41 2.13 -12.13
N TRP A 146 8.94 1.06 -12.74
CA TRP A 146 9.79 0.09 -13.42
C TRP A 146 10.55 0.73 -14.59
N GLY A 147 9.86 1.53 -15.43
CA GLY A 147 10.47 2.27 -16.53
C GLY A 147 11.48 3.30 -16.06
N LEU A 148 11.20 4.03 -14.97
CA LEU A 148 12.15 4.98 -14.38
C LEU A 148 13.44 4.31 -13.89
N VAL A 149 13.36 3.11 -13.32
CA VAL A 149 14.54 2.32 -12.91
C VAL A 149 15.35 1.85 -14.13
N MET A 150 14.69 1.53 -15.23
CA MET A 150 15.34 1.11 -16.48
C MET A 150 15.91 2.28 -17.29
N LEU A 151 15.39 3.48 -17.11
CA LEU A 151 15.71 4.67 -17.93
C LEU A 151 17.21 5.01 -17.97
N PRO A 152 17.94 5.08 -16.83
CA PRO A 152 19.38 5.37 -16.86
C PRO A 152 20.18 4.36 -17.68
N TYR A 153 19.83 3.07 -17.56
CA TYR A 153 20.49 1.99 -18.28
C TYR A 153 20.30 2.15 -19.79
N ARG A 154 19.07 2.47 -20.19
CA ARG A 154 18.73 2.72 -21.58
C ARG A 154 19.34 4.00 -22.13
N ALA A 155 19.43 5.05 -21.32
CA ALA A 155 20.08 6.32 -21.69
C ALA A 155 21.57 6.14 -21.99
N LEU A 156 22.23 5.15 -21.37
CA LEU A 156 23.60 4.75 -21.67
C LEU A 156 23.74 3.88 -22.93
N GLY A 157 22.65 3.62 -23.67
CA GLY A 157 22.64 2.81 -24.87
C GLY A 157 22.74 1.30 -24.62
N LEU A 158 22.61 0.85 -23.37
CA LEU A 158 22.75 -0.55 -23.00
C LEU A 158 21.49 -1.35 -23.32
N ALA A 159 21.67 -2.57 -23.82
CA ALA A 159 20.57 -3.48 -24.08
C ALA A 159 20.03 -4.07 -22.77
N ILE A 160 18.72 -4.10 -22.64
CA ILE A 160 18.03 -4.69 -21.49
C ILE A 160 17.49 -6.04 -21.91
N SER A 161 18.15 -7.13 -21.44
CA SER A 161 17.62 -8.48 -21.60
C SER A 161 16.37 -8.69 -20.76
N HIS A 162 15.56 -9.71 -21.09
CA HIS A 162 14.39 -10.08 -20.27
C HIS A 162 14.76 -10.35 -18.80
N HIS A 163 15.87 -11.06 -18.58
CA HIS A 163 16.37 -11.36 -17.24
C HIS A 163 16.75 -10.09 -16.46
N LEU A 164 17.46 -9.15 -17.09
CA LEU A 164 17.83 -7.88 -16.45
C LEU A 164 16.59 -7.01 -16.23
N GLY A 165 15.66 -7.00 -17.19
CA GLY A 165 14.39 -6.30 -17.05
C GLY A 165 13.59 -6.78 -15.83
N TRP A 166 13.60 -8.08 -15.57
CA TRP A 166 12.98 -8.66 -14.39
C TRP A 166 13.60 -8.12 -13.08
N TRP A 167 14.93 -8.03 -13.00
CA TRP A 167 15.62 -7.48 -11.84
C TRP A 167 15.27 -6.01 -11.58
N PHE A 168 15.10 -5.22 -12.62
CA PHE A 168 14.68 -3.83 -12.51
C PHE A 168 13.25 -3.68 -11.93
N GLY A 169 12.41 -4.68 -12.03
CA GLY A 169 11.12 -4.73 -11.32
C GLY A 169 11.25 -5.31 -9.92
N PHE A 170 12.02 -6.40 -9.77
CA PHE A 170 12.11 -7.14 -8.51
C PHE A 170 12.72 -6.31 -7.36
N VAL A 171 13.79 -5.58 -7.61
CA VAL A 171 14.44 -4.78 -6.57
C VAL A 171 13.52 -3.69 -6.01
N PRO A 172 12.84 -2.86 -6.82
CA PRO A 172 11.84 -1.94 -6.30
C PRO A 172 10.67 -2.64 -5.58
N SER A 173 10.19 -3.76 -6.09
CA SER A 173 9.11 -4.52 -5.43
C SER A 173 9.52 -4.94 -4.02
N LEU A 174 10.73 -5.50 -3.85
CA LEU A 174 11.28 -5.80 -2.52
C LEU A 174 11.38 -4.56 -1.63
N ALA A 175 11.83 -3.44 -2.19
CA ALA A 175 11.95 -2.19 -1.44
C ALA A 175 10.57 -1.70 -0.96
N PHE A 176 9.51 -1.86 -1.75
CA PHE A 176 8.15 -1.48 -1.35
C PHE A 176 7.60 -2.39 -0.27
N VAL A 177 7.78 -3.70 -0.40
CA VAL A 177 7.37 -4.67 0.64
C VAL A 177 8.09 -4.38 1.96
N ALA A 178 9.40 -4.15 1.92
CA ALA A 178 10.20 -3.82 3.09
C ALA A 178 9.85 -2.43 3.67
N GLY A 179 9.62 -1.44 2.80
CA GLY A 179 9.20 -0.09 3.19
C GLY A 179 7.82 -0.04 3.84
N THR A 180 6.96 -1.02 3.58
CA THR A 180 5.66 -1.14 4.24
C THR A 180 5.80 -1.46 5.73
N ILE A 181 6.88 -2.14 6.16
CA ILE A 181 7.11 -2.49 7.58
C ILE A 181 7.13 -1.27 8.51
N PRO A 182 7.97 -0.23 8.28
CA PRO A 182 7.91 0.98 9.10
C PRO A 182 6.57 1.69 8.99
N ALA A 183 5.91 1.67 7.83
CA ALA A 183 4.58 2.28 7.69
C ALA A 183 3.54 1.59 8.58
N VAL A 184 3.49 0.24 8.60
CA VAL A 184 2.64 -0.56 9.50
C VAL A 184 2.97 -0.30 10.97
N ALA A 185 4.28 -0.25 11.31
CA ALA A 185 4.70 0.03 12.68
C ALA A 185 4.21 1.41 13.17
N TYR A 186 4.32 2.44 12.34
CA TYR A 186 3.80 3.76 12.67
C TYR A 186 2.28 3.81 12.67
N LEU A 187 1.62 3.15 11.73
CA LEU A 187 0.16 3.04 11.67
C LEU A 187 -0.38 2.43 12.98
N GLY A 188 0.12 1.28 13.39
CA GLY A 188 -0.29 0.61 14.62
C GLY A 188 0.02 1.42 15.88
N ARG A 189 1.19 2.07 15.93
CA ARG A 189 1.55 2.98 17.02
C ARG A 189 0.58 4.15 17.15
N TYR A 190 0.23 4.78 16.04
CA TYR A 190 -0.62 5.97 16.06
C TYR A 190 -2.10 5.63 16.24
N ALA A 191 -2.56 4.50 15.73
CA ALA A 191 -3.92 4.01 15.93
C ALA A 191 -4.16 3.65 17.40
N SER A 192 -3.26 2.88 18.02
CA SER A 192 -3.42 2.38 19.40
C SER A 192 -2.84 3.31 20.48
N GLY A 193 -1.98 4.27 20.12
CA GLY A 193 -1.18 5.06 21.07
C GLY A 193 0.00 4.30 21.70
N ARG A 194 0.24 3.03 21.34
CA ARG A 194 1.23 2.14 21.95
C ARG A 194 2.29 1.71 20.94
N ARG A 195 3.58 1.92 21.26
CA ARG A 195 4.71 1.56 20.38
C ARG A 195 4.76 0.05 20.09
N TRP A 196 4.61 -0.77 21.10
CA TRP A 196 4.73 -2.22 20.95
C TRP A 196 3.62 -2.81 20.06
N VAL A 197 2.41 -2.24 20.03
CA VAL A 197 1.35 -2.64 19.11
C VAL A 197 1.78 -2.41 17.66
N GLY A 198 2.46 -1.29 17.37
CA GLY A 198 3.02 -1.04 16.07
C GLY A 198 4.08 -2.05 15.65
N ILE A 199 5.00 -2.41 16.57
CA ILE A 199 6.00 -3.46 16.31
C ILE A 199 5.35 -4.83 16.12
N LEU A 200 4.34 -5.17 16.92
CA LEU A 200 3.62 -6.44 16.79
C LEU A 200 2.89 -6.54 15.44
N ALA A 201 2.21 -5.47 15.01
CA ALA A 201 1.56 -5.42 13.70
C ALA A 201 2.59 -5.56 12.56
N ALA A 202 3.73 -4.87 12.66
CA ALA A 202 4.82 -4.98 11.69
C ALA A 202 5.47 -6.37 11.68
N ALA A 203 5.61 -7.01 12.85
CA ALA A 203 6.11 -8.38 12.95
C ALA A 203 5.15 -9.37 12.30
N PHE A 204 3.84 -9.18 12.48
CA PHE A 204 2.84 -10.01 11.84
C PHE A 204 2.83 -9.82 10.31
N TRP A 205 2.93 -8.58 9.83
CA TRP A 205 3.14 -8.29 8.42
C TRP A 205 4.39 -8.97 7.85
N THR A 206 5.50 -8.91 8.59
CA THR A 206 6.78 -9.53 8.19
C THR A 206 6.68 -11.05 8.12
N ALA A 207 6.02 -11.68 9.10
CA ALA A 207 5.87 -13.13 9.19
C ALA A 207 4.73 -13.69 8.33
N TRP A 208 3.85 -12.83 7.83
CA TRP A 208 2.62 -13.23 7.13
C TRP A 208 2.83 -14.28 6.04
N PRO A 209 3.82 -14.17 5.13
CA PRO A 209 4.08 -15.19 4.13
C PRO A 209 4.33 -16.56 4.73
N LEU A 210 5.12 -16.63 5.79
CA LEU A 210 5.43 -17.89 6.47
C LEU A 210 4.20 -18.45 7.20
N LEU A 211 3.42 -17.57 7.83
CA LEU A 211 2.18 -17.97 8.53
C LEU A 211 1.15 -18.53 7.57
N VAL A 212 0.96 -17.91 6.40
CA VAL A 212 0.05 -18.42 5.37
C VAL A 212 0.51 -19.81 4.91
N GLY A 213 1.80 -19.99 4.65
CA GLY A 213 2.34 -21.28 4.27
C GLY A 213 2.14 -22.37 5.32
N LEU A 214 2.29 -22.02 6.60
CA LEU A 214 2.09 -22.96 7.71
C LEU A 214 0.63 -23.31 7.96
N ILE A 215 -0.29 -22.32 7.83
CA ILE A 215 -1.71 -22.50 8.17
C ILE A 215 -2.50 -23.11 7.02
N ALA A 216 -2.30 -22.60 5.83
CA ALA A 216 -3.10 -22.95 4.65
C ALA A 216 -2.40 -23.92 3.69
N GLY A 217 -1.13 -24.24 3.96
CA GLY A 217 -0.33 -25.18 3.17
C GLY A 217 0.09 -24.63 1.81
N HIS A 218 0.80 -25.48 1.05
CA HIS A 218 1.39 -25.12 -0.24
C HIS A 218 0.34 -24.70 -1.29
N ALA A 219 -0.83 -25.33 -1.27
CA ALA A 219 -1.91 -25.01 -2.21
C ALA A 219 -2.41 -23.56 -2.08
N ALA A 220 -2.38 -22.99 -0.87
CA ALA A 220 -2.75 -21.60 -0.64
C ALA A 220 -1.79 -20.63 -1.32
N TRP A 221 -0.51 -20.96 -1.39
CA TRP A 221 0.49 -20.18 -2.10
C TRP A 221 0.33 -20.28 -3.62
N ALA A 222 0.15 -21.51 -4.12
CA ALA A 222 0.07 -21.77 -5.56
C ALA A 222 -1.17 -21.10 -6.19
N ASN A 223 -2.27 -21.02 -5.43
CA ASN A 223 -3.55 -20.55 -5.97
C ASN A 223 -3.88 -19.09 -5.60
N ASN A 224 -3.16 -18.46 -4.67
CA ASN A 224 -3.66 -17.26 -4.01
C ASN A 224 -2.88 -15.99 -4.29
N GLN A 225 -1.77 -16.07 -4.98
CA GLN A 225 -0.97 -14.89 -5.32
C GLN A 225 -0.77 -13.95 -4.11
N TRP A 226 -0.56 -14.56 -2.92
CA TRP A 226 -0.31 -13.82 -1.72
C TRP A 226 1.11 -13.27 -1.71
N ASP A 227 1.32 -12.33 -0.95
CA ASP A 227 2.46 -11.56 -0.52
C ASP A 227 3.85 -11.89 -1.14
N VAL A 228 4.41 -13.07 -0.94
CA VAL A 228 5.66 -13.45 -1.61
C VAL A 228 5.45 -13.55 -3.11
N ASP A 229 4.34 -14.13 -3.51
CA ASP A 229 3.97 -14.27 -4.91
C ASP A 229 3.70 -12.91 -5.57
N VAL A 230 2.96 -12.02 -4.89
CA VAL A 230 2.71 -10.65 -5.33
C VAL A 230 4.00 -9.87 -5.53
N GLY A 231 4.97 -9.99 -4.61
CA GLY A 231 6.28 -9.37 -4.71
C GLY A 231 7.18 -10.00 -5.78
N LEU A 232 7.16 -11.33 -5.90
CA LEU A 232 7.97 -12.07 -6.86
C LEU A 232 7.42 -12.01 -8.28
N HIS A 233 6.10 -11.94 -8.44
CA HIS A 233 5.44 -11.82 -9.75
C HIS A 233 5.36 -10.38 -10.24
N LEU A 234 5.92 -9.43 -9.49
CA LEU A 234 6.08 -8.03 -9.92
C LEU A 234 4.75 -7.34 -10.22
N TYR A 235 3.77 -7.53 -9.33
CA TYR A 235 2.48 -6.86 -9.38
C TYR A 235 2.53 -5.46 -8.76
N ASP A 236 1.48 -4.69 -8.93
CA ASP A 236 1.36 -3.30 -8.46
C ASP A 236 0.99 -3.18 -6.96
N GLU A 237 0.54 -4.25 -6.36
CA GLU A 237 0.08 -4.28 -4.97
C GLU A 237 1.14 -3.84 -3.94
N PRO A 238 2.43 -4.22 -4.02
CA PRO A 238 3.43 -3.73 -3.08
C PRO A 238 3.59 -2.22 -3.07
N LEU A 239 3.60 -1.60 -4.25
CA LEU A 239 3.66 -0.14 -4.38
C LEU A 239 2.40 0.51 -3.80
N SER A 240 1.23 0.01 -4.20
CA SER A 240 -0.07 0.49 -3.72
C SER A 240 -0.15 0.42 -2.19
N THR A 241 0.22 -0.73 -1.61
CA THR A 241 0.17 -0.96 -0.16
C THR A 241 1.10 -0.04 0.61
N LEU A 242 2.34 0.13 0.14
CA LEU A 242 3.29 1.08 0.76
C LEU A 242 2.71 2.49 0.80
N LEU A 243 2.18 2.97 -0.33
CA LEU A 243 1.66 4.33 -0.45
C LEU A 243 0.41 4.54 0.41
N VAL A 244 -0.53 3.61 0.37
CA VAL A 244 -1.78 3.64 1.16
C VAL A 244 -1.47 3.61 2.64
N THR A 245 -0.69 2.63 3.11
CA THR A 245 -0.33 2.47 4.53
C THR A 245 0.47 3.66 5.04
N SER A 246 1.40 4.19 4.23
CA SER A 246 2.17 5.40 4.59
C SER A 246 1.26 6.62 4.69
N GLY A 247 0.34 6.80 3.76
CA GLY A 247 -0.67 7.87 3.79
C GLY A 247 -1.52 7.80 5.06
N ALA A 248 -2.04 6.62 5.40
CA ALA A 248 -2.79 6.37 6.62
C ALA A 248 -1.96 6.66 7.89
N ALA A 249 -0.72 6.19 7.94
CA ALA A 249 0.18 6.43 9.08
C ALA A 249 0.46 7.93 9.28
N VAL A 250 0.67 8.69 8.19
CA VAL A 250 0.86 10.15 8.25
C VAL A 250 -0.41 10.83 8.77
N LEU A 251 -1.59 10.44 8.29
CA LEU A 251 -2.87 10.99 8.75
C LEU A 251 -3.16 10.68 10.23
N LEU A 252 -2.76 9.51 10.73
CA LEU A 252 -2.91 9.15 12.13
C LEU A 252 -1.89 9.80 13.05
N SER A 253 -0.87 10.48 12.52
CA SER A 253 0.17 11.08 13.33
C SER A 253 -0.40 12.08 14.38
N PRO A 254 0.19 12.15 15.59
CA PRO A 254 -0.34 12.98 16.69
C PRO A 254 -0.42 14.47 16.36
N ARG A 255 0.51 14.96 15.54
CA ARG A 255 0.59 16.35 15.11
C ARG A 255 0.35 16.42 13.61
N LEU A 256 -0.89 16.70 13.21
CA LEU A 256 -1.21 16.99 11.82
C LEU A 256 -0.84 18.44 11.50
N THR A 257 0.25 18.59 10.76
CA THR A 257 0.64 19.87 10.18
C THR A 257 0.13 19.96 8.74
N PRO A 258 -0.03 21.16 8.16
CA PRO A 258 -0.38 21.32 6.75
C PRO A 258 0.56 20.54 5.82
N MET A 259 1.85 20.46 6.17
CA MET A 259 2.86 19.67 5.43
C MET A 259 2.53 18.17 5.44
N ARG A 260 2.15 17.60 6.59
CA ARG A 260 1.77 16.20 6.69
C ARG A 260 0.49 15.89 5.94
N LEU A 261 -0.49 16.79 5.99
CA LEU A 261 -1.72 16.67 5.22
C LEU A 261 -1.42 16.64 3.71
N SER A 262 -0.60 17.57 3.23
CA SER A 262 -0.16 17.62 1.85
C SER A 262 0.57 16.34 1.42
N VAL A 263 1.52 15.86 2.22
CA VAL A 263 2.25 14.62 1.95
C VAL A 263 1.30 13.40 1.92
N ALA A 264 0.37 13.31 2.87
CA ALA A 264 -0.61 12.22 2.88
C ALA A 264 -1.49 12.24 1.62
N GLY A 265 -1.96 13.42 1.21
CA GLY A 265 -2.69 13.59 -0.05
C GLY A 265 -1.86 13.15 -1.25
N CYS A 266 -0.60 13.58 -1.36
CA CYS A 266 0.30 13.18 -2.44
C CYS A 266 0.52 11.65 -2.48
N LEU A 267 0.74 11.01 -1.33
CA LEU A 267 0.88 9.55 -1.26
C LEU A 267 -0.37 8.84 -1.80
N LEU A 268 -1.56 9.28 -1.40
CA LEU A 268 -2.81 8.70 -1.87
C LEU A 268 -3.11 9.03 -3.35
N SER A 269 -2.66 10.18 -3.85
CA SER A 269 -2.75 10.53 -5.27
C SER A 269 -1.91 9.60 -6.15
N VAL A 270 -0.67 9.32 -5.74
CA VAL A 270 0.19 8.36 -6.44
C VAL A 270 -0.33 6.93 -6.28
N ALA A 271 -0.87 6.59 -5.10
CA ALA A 271 -1.53 5.30 -4.89
C ALA A 271 -2.72 5.09 -5.83
N THR A 272 -3.48 6.15 -6.11
CA THR A 272 -4.58 6.11 -7.09
C THR A 272 -4.08 5.85 -8.50
N ALA A 273 -2.94 6.41 -8.89
CA ALA A 273 -2.31 6.12 -10.18
C ALA A 273 -1.74 4.70 -10.24
N ALA A 274 -1.27 4.15 -9.11
CA ALA A 274 -0.86 2.75 -9.02
C ALA A 274 -2.06 1.80 -9.11
N LYS A 275 -3.18 2.15 -8.47
CA LYS A 275 -4.40 1.33 -8.47
C LYS A 275 -5.62 2.23 -8.25
N ILE A 276 -6.47 2.31 -9.25
CA ILE A 276 -7.58 3.30 -9.29
C ILE A 276 -8.55 3.18 -8.11
N SER A 277 -8.77 1.97 -7.58
CA SER A 277 -9.62 1.75 -6.40
C SER A 277 -9.16 2.53 -5.17
N ASN A 278 -7.87 2.92 -5.10
CA ASN A 278 -7.36 3.76 -4.03
C ASN A 278 -7.93 5.18 -4.03
N ALA A 279 -8.60 5.61 -5.10
CA ALA A 279 -9.38 6.85 -5.10
C ALA A 279 -10.45 6.86 -4.01
N LEU A 280 -11.06 5.70 -3.72
CA LEU A 280 -12.03 5.55 -2.63
C LEU A 280 -11.38 5.82 -1.26
N LEU A 281 -10.13 5.35 -1.08
CA LEU A 281 -9.37 5.58 0.15
C LEU A 281 -8.99 7.06 0.29
N ALA A 282 -8.61 7.71 -0.80
CA ALA A 282 -8.35 9.15 -0.81
C ALA A 282 -9.59 9.97 -0.46
N ALA A 283 -10.76 9.58 -1.01
CA ALA A 283 -12.04 10.22 -0.69
C ALA A 283 -12.44 10.01 0.78
N ALA A 284 -12.32 8.78 1.31
CA ALA A 284 -12.59 8.49 2.71
C ALA A 284 -11.64 9.26 3.64
N ALA A 285 -10.36 9.34 3.30
CA ALA A 285 -9.38 10.13 4.04
C ALA A 285 -9.75 11.61 4.05
N LEU A 286 -10.21 12.18 2.94
CA LEU A 286 -10.68 13.56 2.85
C LEU A 286 -11.85 13.81 3.81
N VAL A 287 -12.83 12.90 3.84
CA VAL A 287 -13.96 12.98 4.79
C VAL A 287 -13.48 12.97 6.23
N VAL A 288 -12.56 12.05 6.59
CA VAL A 288 -12.00 11.97 7.95
C VAL A 288 -11.22 13.23 8.31
N VAL A 289 -10.42 13.77 7.40
CA VAL A 289 -9.68 15.03 7.61
C VAL A 289 -10.64 16.19 7.81
N PHE A 290 -11.69 16.27 6.99
CA PHE A 290 -12.74 17.32 7.11
C PHE A 290 -13.48 17.25 8.45
N LEU A 291 -13.87 16.06 8.89
CA LEU A 291 -14.59 15.87 10.17
C LEU A 291 -13.70 16.08 11.40
N ARG A 292 -12.39 15.86 11.26
CA ARG A 292 -11.43 16.02 12.37
C ARG A 292 -10.96 17.46 12.55
N GLY A 293 -10.80 18.21 11.48
CA GLY A 293 -10.10 19.49 11.45
C GLY A 293 -10.99 20.70 11.20
N ARG A 294 -10.33 21.84 11.08
CA ARG A 294 -10.96 23.04 10.52
C ARG A 294 -11.03 22.89 9.00
N ARG A 295 -12.04 23.45 8.36
CA ARG A 295 -12.18 23.42 6.88
C ARG A 295 -10.91 23.84 6.13
N ARG A 296 -10.13 24.78 6.69
CA ARG A 296 -8.85 25.23 6.12
C ARG A 296 -7.76 24.16 6.12
N ASP A 297 -7.83 23.18 7.01
CA ASP A 297 -6.85 22.09 7.11
C ASP A 297 -7.04 21.05 6.02
N THR A 298 -8.21 21.00 5.38
CA THR A 298 -8.49 20.08 4.26
C THR A 298 -7.83 20.50 2.95
N LEU A 299 -7.55 21.79 2.76
CA LEU A 299 -6.99 22.30 1.50
C LEU A 299 -5.60 21.73 1.16
N PRO A 300 -4.61 21.67 2.09
CA PRO A 300 -3.33 21.04 1.78
C PRO A 300 -3.45 19.55 1.44
N PHE A 301 -4.37 18.83 2.10
CA PHE A 301 -4.64 17.44 1.78
C PHE A 301 -5.25 17.30 0.37
N LEU A 302 -6.26 18.10 0.07
CA LEU A 302 -6.93 18.09 -1.24
C LEU A 302 -5.96 18.44 -2.37
N ALA A 303 -5.12 19.46 -2.19
CA ALA A 303 -4.09 19.81 -3.15
C ALA A 303 -3.14 18.64 -3.42
N GLY A 304 -2.72 17.92 -2.36
CA GLY A 304 -1.93 16.70 -2.49
C GLY A 304 -2.68 15.58 -3.21
N ALA A 305 -3.93 15.33 -2.81
CA ALA A 305 -4.74 14.24 -3.38
C ALA A 305 -5.07 14.45 -4.88
N LEU A 306 -5.10 15.69 -5.34
CA LEU A 306 -5.34 16.03 -6.73
C LEU A 306 -4.06 16.25 -7.55
N ALA A 307 -2.89 16.28 -6.92
CA ALA A 307 -1.64 16.64 -7.58
C ALA A 307 -1.27 15.70 -8.75
N PHE A 308 -1.62 14.43 -8.67
CA PHE A 308 -1.35 13.45 -9.72
C PHE A 308 -2.59 13.12 -10.59
N ALA A 309 -3.72 13.79 -10.34
CA ALA A 309 -4.96 13.58 -11.10
C ALA A 309 -4.80 13.77 -12.62
N PRO A 310 -4.02 14.75 -13.14
CA PRO A 310 -3.79 14.87 -14.59
C PRO A 310 -3.25 13.59 -15.21
N VAL A 311 -2.33 12.89 -14.54
CA VAL A 311 -1.79 11.61 -15.02
C VAL A 311 -2.89 10.57 -15.15
N VAL A 312 -3.72 10.42 -14.11
CA VAL A 312 -4.84 9.48 -14.10
C VAL A 312 -5.83 9.81 -15.23
N LEU A 313 -6.18 11.08 -15.39
CA LEU A 313 -7.13 11.54 -16.40
C LEU A 313 -6.62 11.34 -17.84
N VAL A 314 -5.33 11.58 -18.11
CA VAL A 314 -4.75 11.37 -19.44
C VAL A 314 -4.56 9.89 -19.74
N TYR A 315 -4.23 9.09 -18.74
CA TYR A 315 -4.00 7.66 -18.89
C TYR A 315 -5.30 6.86 -18.99
N TRP A 316 -6.32 7.24 -18.22
CA TRP A 316 -7.61 6.56 -18.15
C TRP A 316 -8.26 6.28 -19.51
N PRO A 317 -8.44 7.27 -20.41
CA PRO A 317 -9.07 7.02 -21.70
C PRO A 317 -8.29 6.03 -22.58
N LYS A 318 -6.97 5.91 -22.38
CA LYS A 318 -6.12 4.98 -23.14
C LYS A 318 -6.18 3.56 -22.61
N SER A 319 -6.37 3.40 -21.30
CA SER A 319 -6.27 2.14 -20.58
C SER A 319 -7.63 1.46 -20.41
N TYR A 320 -8.62 2.20 -19.95
CA TYR A 320 -9.90 1.65 -19.51
C TYR A 320 -10.92 1.26 -20.59
N PRO A 321 -10.99 1.92 -21.76
CA PRO A 321 -11.90 1.47 -22.82
C PRO A 321 -11.66 0.01 -23.19
N LYS A 322 -10.41 -0.46 -23.11
CA LYS A 322 -10.07 -1.85 -23.41
C LYS A 322 -10.45 -2.83 -22.29
N LEU A 323 -10.44 -2.40 -21.04
CA LEU A 323 -10.95 -3.18 -19.91
C LEU A 323 -12.45 -3.45 -20.05
N PHE A 324 -13.22 -2.44 -20.48
CA PHE A 324 -14.66 -2.54 -20.57
C PHE A 324 -15.18 -3.02 -21.94
N HIS A 325 -14.36 -2.95 -22.99
CA HIS A 325 -14.77 -3.29 -24.36
C HIS A 325 -14.05 -4.50 -24.97
N ASN A 326 -13.14 -5.15 -24.26
CA ASN A 326 -12.47 -6.34 -24.76
C ASN A 326 -13.33 -7.59 -24.53
N LYS A 327 -14.31 -7.78 -25.39
CA LYS A 327 -15.28 -8.90 -25.34
C LYS A 327 -14.66 -10.30 -25.37
N ASN A 328 -13.38 -10.40 -25.76
CA ASN A 328 -12.75 -11.70 -25.99
C ASN A 328 -11.90 -12.22 -24.80
N SER A 329 -11.63 -11.41 -23.78
CA SER A 329 -10.74 -11.79 -22.67
C SER A 329 -11.28 -11.52 -21.27
N TRP A 330 -12.45 -10.85 -21.17
CA TRP A 330 -13.04 -10.46 -19.89
C TRP A 330 -14.52 -10.82 -19.86
N PRO A 331 -15.10 -11.12 -18.67
CA PRO A 331 -16.54 -11.27 -18.56
C PRO A 331 -17.23 -10.00 -19.05
N SER A 332 -18.40 -10.14 -19.63
CA SER A 332 -19.19 -9.06 -20.21
C SER A 332 -19.45 -7.93 -19.21
N ASP A 333 -19.59 -8.28 -17.92
CA ASP A 333 -19.82 -7.37 -16.82
C ASP A 333 -18.80 -7.66 -15.70
N PRO A 334 -17.61 -7.01 -15.75
CA PRO A 334 -16.56 -7.25 -14.78
C PRO A 334 -16.94 -6.81 -13.36
N PHE A 335 -17.88 -5.88 -13.20
CA PHE A 335 -18.40 -5.41 -11.91
C PHE A 335 -19.90 -5.63 -11.84
N ASP A 336 -20.32 -6.70 -11.16
CA ASP A 336 -21.73 -7.08 -10.97
C ASP A 336 -22.00 -7.40 -9.49
N PRO A 337 -23.12 -6.96 -8.92
CA PRO A 337 -23.58 -7.39 -7.58
C PRO A 337 -23.66 -8.90 -7.40
N ALA A 338 -23.92 -9.67 -8.45
CA ALA A 338 -23.94 -11.13 -8.43
C ALA A 338 -22.61 -11.75 -8.01
N HIS A 339 -21.48 -11.04 -8.22
CA HIS A 339 -20.16 -11.51 -7.85
C HIS A 339 -19.86 -11.40 -6.34
N VAL A 340 -20.63 -10.60 -5.60
CA VAL A 340 -20.38 -10.37 -4.16
C VAL A 340 -20.40 -11.68 -3.38
N VAL A 341 -21.42 -12.51 -3.56
CA VAL A 341 -21.54 -13.78 -2.84
C VAL A 341 -20.37 -14.71 -3.17
N SER A 342 -20.05 -14.89 -4.46
CA SER A 342 -18.96 -15.76 -4.89
C SER A 342 -17.60 -15.24 -4.41
N SER A 343 -17.38 -13.93 -4.40
CA SER A 343 -16.14 -13.32 -3.90
C SER A 343 -15.89 -13.61 -2.43
N TRP A 344 -16.94 -13.65 -1.60
CA TRP A 344 -16.80 -13.93 -0.17
C TRP A 344 -16.81 -15.42 0.17
N THR A 345 -17.47 -16.26 -0.61
CA THR A 345 -17.58 -17.71 -0.33
C THR A 345 -16.49 -18.56 -0.98
N HIS A 346 -15.97 -18.13 -2.11
CA HIS A 346 -14.94 -18.87 -2.87
C HIS A 346 -13.56 -18.25 -2.78
N SER A 347 -13.42 -17.08 -2.16
CA SER A 347 -12.12 -16.46 -1.97
C SER A 347 -11.29 -17.28 -0.98
N SER A 348 -10.17 -17.76 -1.45
CA SER A 348 -9.19 -18.50 -0.65
C SER A 348 -8.52 -17.68 0.47
N ILE A 349 -8.73 -16.35 0.51
CA ILE A 349 -8.33 -15.48 1.61
C ILE A 349 -9.03 -15.85 2.90
N PHE A 350 -10.29 -16.18 2.79
CA PHE A 350 -11.16 -16.45 3.90
C PHE A 350 -11.26 -17.95 4.16
N THR A 351 -10.10 -18.63 4.14
CA THR A 351 -10.11 -20.01 4.68
C THR A 351 -10.62 -19.96 6.13
N PRO A 352 -11.45 -20.92 6.55
CA PRO A 352 -11.97 -20.94 7.92
C PRO A 352 -10.89 -20.81 8.99
N HIS A 353 -9.71 -21.38 8.75
CA HIS A 353 -8.57 -21.32 9.66
C HIS A 353 -8.00 -19.91 9.80
N THR A 354 -7.80 -19.19 8.66
CA THR A 354 -7.28 -17.82 8.67
C THR A 354 -8.29 -16.88 9.35
N LEU A 355 -9.58 -17.03 9.05
CA LEU A 355 -10.65 -16.25 9.67
C LEU A 355 -10.76 -16.50 11.17
N ALA A 356 -10.67 -17.75 11.62
CA ALA A 356 -10.80 -18.11 13.03
C ALA A 356 -9.71 -17.48 13.91
N ILE A 357 -8.49 -17.27 13.37
CA ILE A 357 -7.36 -16.72 14.11
C ILE A 357 -7.33 -15.19 14.06
N ILE A 358 -7.61 -14.60 12.90
CA ILE A 358 -7.38 -13.17 12.66
C ILE A 358 -8.61 -12.34 13.03
N VAL A 359 -9.81 -12.76 12.59
CA VAL A 359 -10.99 -11.93 12.69
C VAL A 359 -11.43 -11.67 14.14
N PRO A 360 -11.48 -12.66 15.05
CA PRO A 360 -11.88 -12.40 16.42
C PRO A 360 -10.99 -11.37 17.13
N LEU A 361 -9.67 -11.47 16.94
CA LEU A 361 -8.73 -10.52 17.50
C LEU A 361 -8.81 -9.14 16.84
N ALA A 362 -9.04 -9.06 15.53
CA ALA A 362 -9.26 -7.81 14.84
C ALA A 362 -10.55 -7.11 15.31
N ILE A 363 -11.63 -7.87 15.56
CA ILE A 363 -12.87 -7.34 16.14
C ILE A 363 -12.59 -6.78 17.53
N VAL A 364 -11.93 -7.53 18.41
CA VAL A 364 -11.50 -7.04 19.73
C VAL A 364 -10.60 -5.81 19.60
N GLY A 365 -9.80 -5.72 18.54
CA GLY A 365 -8.90 -4.61 18.24
C GLY A 365 -9.61 -3.27 18.01
N VAL A 366 -10.88 -3.27 17.63
CA VAL A 366 -11.69 -2.06 17.50
C VAL A 366 -11.68 -1.25 18.79
N TRP A 367 -11.74 -1.91 19.94
CA TRP A 367 -11.67 -1.28 21.27
C TRP A 367 -10.24 -0.88 21.67
N GLY A 368 -9.23 -1.40 20.98
CA GLY A 368 -7.82 -1.05 21.19
C GLY A 368 -7.37 0.20 20.44
N VAL A 369 -8.18 0.73 19.53
CA VAL A 369 -7.89 1.98 18.83
C VAL A 369 -8.23 3.19 19.71
N SER A 370 -7.27 4.10 19.84
CA SER A 370 -7.32 5.15 20.87
C SER A 370 -8.31 6.29 20.59
N ARG A 371 -8.78 6.45 19.34
CA ARG A 371 -9.60 7.59 18.93
C ARG A 371 -10.63 7.16 17.88
N PRO A 372 -11.90 7.65 17.97
CA PRO A 372 -12.96 7.29 17.02
C PRO A 372 -12.63 7.60 15.56
N TRP A 373 -12.05 8.75 15.28
CA TRP A 373 -11.66 9.12 13.93
C TRP A 373 -10.50 8.26 13.38
N ALA A 374 -9.58 7.80 14.25
CA ALA A 374 -8.53 6.88 13.86
C ALA A 374 -9.11 5.50 13.53
N LEU A 375 -10.11 5.06 14.29
CA LEU A 375 -10.85 3.84 13.99
C LEU A 375 -11.59 3.97 12.66
N ALA A 376 -12.28 5.09 12.43
CA ALA A 376 -12.98 5.33 11.17
C ALA A 376 -12.02 5.26 9.96
N LEU A 377 -10.83 5.85 10.07
CA LEU A 377 -9.83 5.79 9.01
C LEU A 377 -9.32 4.36 8.80
N VAL A 378 -8.96 3.64 9.87
CA VAL A 378 -8.47 2.26 9.78
C VAL A 378 -9.53 1.34 9.18
N LEU A 379 -10.80 1.48 9.60
CA LEU A 379 -11.90 0.69 9.05
C LEU A 379 -12.20 1.04 7.59
N ALA A 380 -12.14 2.31 7.22
CA ALA A 380 -12.31 2.71 5.82
C ALA A 380 -11.23 2.10 4.92
N PHE A 381 -9.97 2.14 5.34
CA PHE A 381 -8.86 1.57 4.58
C PHE A 381 -8.87 0.03 4.57
N LEU A 382 -9.35 -0.59 5.64
CA LEU A 382 -9.56 -2.04 5.69
C LEU A 382 -10.69 -2.50 4.76
N LEU A 383 -11.82 -1.78 4.71
CA LEU A 383 -13.05 -2.31 4.14
C LEU A 383 -13.33 -1.83 2.70
N LEU A 384 -12.92 -0.61 2.32
CA LEU A 384 -13.33 -0.05 1.03
C LEU A 384 -12.77 -0.82 -0.17
N ASN A 385 -11.51 -1.24 -0.15
CA ASN A 385 -10.97 -2.07 -1.22
C ASN A 385 -11.62 -3.46 -1.27
N PRO A 386 -11.76 -4.23 -0.17
CA PRO A 386 -12.51 -5.48 -0.18
C PRO A 386 -13.95 -5.32 -0.67
N VAL A 387 -14.66 -4.30 -0.23
CA VAL A 387 -16.04 -4.05 -0.68
C VAL A 387 -16.05 -3.74 -2.18
N PHE A 388 -15.18 -2.86 -2.68
CA PHE A 388 -15.09 -2.55 -4.10
C PHE A 388 -14.80 -3.79 -4.93
N TYR A 389 -13.79 -4.57 -4.54
CA TYR A 389 -13.40 -5.76 -5.29
C TYR A 389 -14.34 -6.96 -5.11
N SER A 390 -15.26 -6.94 -4.13
CA SER A 390 -16.27 -7.98 -4.02
C SER A 390 -17.24 -8.00 -5.22
N PHE A 391 -17.39 -6.86 -5.90
CA PHE A 391 -18.17 -6.77 -7.14
C PHE A 391 -17.40 -7.24 -8.38
N TYR A 392 -16.10 -7.49 -8.26
CA TYR A 392 -15.23 -7.79 -9.40
C TYR A 392 -15.16 -9.30 -9.66
N ALA A 393 -15.51 -9.71 -10.87
CA ALA A 393 -15.64 -11.11 -11.27
C ALA A 393 -14.40 -11.99 -11.02
N VAL A 394 -13.22 -11.37 -10.99
CA VAL A 394 -11.93 -12.07 -10.89
C VAL A 394 -11.44 -12.21 -9.45
N THR A 395 -12.06 -11.51 -8.49
CA THR A 395 -11.63 -11.49 -7.08
C THR A 395 -11.60 -12.88 -6.42
N PRO A 396 -12.55 -13.79 -6.66
CA PRO A 396 -12.49 -15.13 -6.07
C PRO A 396 -11.21 -15.89 -6.41
N GLN A 397 -10.66 -15.66 -7.60
CA GLN A 397 -9.47 -16.34 -8.12
C GLN A 397 -8.18 -15.57 -7.81
N HIS A 398 -8.26 -14.26 -7.53
CA HIS A 398 -7.11 -13.38 -7.36
C HIS A 398 -7.22 -12.54 -6.07
N PRO A 399 -7.02 -13.15 -4.90
CA PRO A 399 -7.12 -12.48 -3.60
C PRO A 399 -6.12 -11.32 -3.41
N ARG A 400 -5.10 -11.20 -4.25
CA ARG A 400 -4.14 -10.10 -4.25
C ARG A 400 -4.79 -8.71 -4.26
N PHE A 401 -6.00 -8.57 -4.81
CA PHE A 401 -6.73 -7.31 -4.82
C PHE A 401 -7.02 -6.75 -3.42
N LEU A 402 -6.99 -7.60 -2.39
CA LEU A 402 -7.20 -7.24 -0.99
C LEU A 402 -5.89 -6.97 -0.23
N TYR A 403 -4.75 -7.18 -0.88
CA TYR A 403 -3.44 -7.08 -0.27
C TYR A 403 -3.20 -5.71 0.39
N ALA A 404 -3.64 -4.62 -0.23
CA ALA A 404 -3.49 -3.27 0.31
C ALA A 404 -4.25 -3.02 1.62
N SER A 405 -5.19 -3.88 2.00
CA SER A 405 -5.97 -3.79 3.25
C SER A 405 -5.40 -4.62 4.41
N LEU A 406 -4.42 -5.48 4.13
CA LEU A 406 -3.80 -6.34 5.16
C LEU A 406 -3.09 -5.56 6.27
N PRO A 407 -2.38 -4.45 6.02
CA PRO A 407 -1.76 -3.66 7.08
C PRO A 407 -2.74 -3.20 8.16
N GLU A 408 -3.91 -2.73 7.77
CA GLU A 408 -4.96 -2.26 8.67
C GLU A 408 -5.55 -3.42 9.48
N LEU A 409 -5.73 -4.58 8.85
CA LEU A 409 -6.16 -5.81 9.52
C LEU A 409 -5.17 -6.22 10.62
N PHE A 410 -3.87 -6.18 10.31
CA PHE A 410 -2.82 -6.54 11.27
C PHE A 410 -2.69 -5.53 12.41
N VAL A 411 -2.94 -4.26 12.12
CA VAL A 411 -3.02 -3.22 13.16
C VAL A 411 -4.18 -3.49 14.11
N LEU A 412 -5.36 -3.83 13.62
CA LEU A 412 -6.49 -4.20 14.47
C LEU A 412 -6.21 -5.49 15.23
N TRP A 413 -5.63 -6.49 14.59
CA TRP A 413 -5.24 -7.74 15.24
C TRP A 413 -4.27 -7.47 16.42
N ALA A 414 -3.22 -6.70 16.21
CA ALA A 414 -2.26 -6.35 17.25
C ALA A 414 -2.88 -5.49 18.36
N ALA A 415 -3.82 -4.60 18.01
CA ALA A 415 -4.59 -3.84 18.98
C ALA A 415 -5.50 -4.75 19.83
N GLY A 416 -6.08 -5.80 19.24
CA GLY A 416 -6.86 -6.83 19.95
C GLY A 416 -6.02 -7.60 20.96
N VAL A 417 -4.84 -8.03 20.58
CA VAL A 417 -3.87 -8.61 21.53
C VAL A 417 -3.61 -7.65 22.69
N ALA A 418 -3.45 -6.35 22.40
CA ALA A 418 -3.22 -5.36 23.45
C ALA A 418 -4.40 -5.21 24.41
N VAL A 419 -5.62 -5.31 23.92
CA VAL A 419 -6.84 -5.30 24.75
C VAL A 419 -6.82 -6.52 25.70
N ILE A 420 -6.60 -7.71 25.16
CA ILE A 420 -6.61 -8.96 25.96
C ILE A 420 -5.51 -8.93 27.03
N VAL A 421 -4.28 -8.54 26.65
CA VAL A 421 -3.16 -8.44 27.61
C VAL A 421 -3.45 -7.44 28.72
N SER A 422 -4.18 -6.35 28.44
CA SER A 422 -4.51 -5.36 29.46
C SER A 422 -5.64 -5.81 30.41
N LEU A 423 -6.45 -6.79 30.04
CA LEU A 423 -7.50 -7.36 30.90
C LEU A 423 -6.93 -8.39 31.93
N ALA A 424 -5.86 -9.08 31.58
CA ALA A 424 -5.31 -10.14 32.44
C ALA A 424 -4.93 -9.71 33.88
N PRO A 425 -4.29 -8.53 34.11
CA PRO A 425 -4.00 -8.05 35.46
C PRO A 425 -5.26 -7.73 36.27
N GLN A 426 -6.29 -7.16 35.64
CA GLN A 426 -7.54 -6.79 36.28
C GLN A 426 -8.31 -8.03 36.75
N GLN A 427 -8.32 -9.09 35.97
CA GLN A 427 -8.92 -10.37 36.37
C GLN A 427 -8.16 -11.02 37.53
N ARG A 428 -6.81 -10.91 37.57
CA ARG A 428 -6.04 -11.42 38.69
C ARG A 428 -6.33 -10.65 39.99
N ALA A 429 -6.41 -9.33 39.90
CA ALA A 429 -6.76 -8.50 41.06
C ALA A 429 -8.19 -8.78 41.58
N ALA A 430 -9.16 -8.92 40.66
CA ALA A 430 -10.52 -9.28 41.03
C ALA A 430 -10.64 -10.66 41.69
N ARG A 431 -9.89 -11.66 41.18
CA ARG A 431 -9.82 -12.99 41.77
C ARG A 431 -9.11 -13.01 43.15
N ALA A 432 -8.12 -12.17 43.34
CA ALA A 432 -7.44 -12.02 44.65
C ALA A 432 -8.44 -11.40 45.66
N ALA A 433 -9.09 -10.31 45.32
CA ALA A 433 -10.10 -9.68 46.17
C ALA A 433 -11.29 -10.59 46.52
N ALA A 434 -11.70 -11.49 45.62
CA ALA A 434 -12.76 -12.45 45.85
C ALA A 434 -12.31 -13.66 46.70
N ARG A 435 -11.00 -13.86 46.93
CA ARG A 435 -10.47 -14.88 47.83
C ARG A 435 -10.31 -14.38 49.27
N ASP A 436 -10.19 -13.07 49.40
CA ASP A 436 -9.99 -12.38 50.69
C ASP A 436 -11.33 -11.95 51.33
N SER A 437 -12.45 -12.09 50.61
CA SER A 437 -13.83 -11.90 51.07
C SER A 437 -14.50 -13.23 51.41
#